data_0b03b637e165b41391a0b08078d2933c
#
_entry.id   0b03b637e165b41391a0b08078d2933c
#
_cell.length_a   1.000
_cell.length_b   1.000
_cell.length_c   1.000
_cell.angle_alpha   90.00
_cell.angle_beta   90.00
_cell.angle_gamma   90.00
#
_symmetry.space_group_name_H-M   'P 1'
#
loop_
_entity.id
_entity.type
_entity.pdbx_description
1 polymer ?
#
loop_
_entity_poly.entity_id
_entity_poly.type
_entity_poly.pdbx_seq_one_letter_code
_entity_poly.pdbx_strand_id
1 'polypeptide(L)'
;MTFYVLLNQITTLFLSLNLLTTLTFDSEIQSYLYGGSPEEMFFQVTNNHRTLAIKPKLEGSFSNLLVITKKGKYYFDLKHSEKDPHQFVEVKDGMMNHALTKKIQNKEYEILEGDHSLLFINHKGAEVLVNGMKVKAREYFSKGVPIIYEGKRILN
;
A
#
# COMPACT_ATOMS: atom_id res chain seq x y z
N MET A 1 4.97 11.15 3.67
CA MET A 1 4.91 10.06 2.67
C MET A 1 3.52 10.00 2.09
N THR A 2 3.41 9.90 0.77
CA THR A 2 2.13 9.85 0.09
C THR A 2 2.00 8.57 -0.71
N PHE A 3 0.88 7.86 -0.51
CA PHE A 3 0.48 6.73 -1.32
C PHE A 3 -0.57 7.24 -2.33
N TYR A 4 -0.28 7.10 -3.61
CA TYR A 4 -1.25 7.31 -4.68
C TYR A 4 -1.82 5.95 -5.06
N VAL A 5 -3.00 5.64 -4.56
CA VAL A 5 -3.59 4.29 -4.62
C VAL A 5 -4.50 4.16 -5.84
N LEU A 6 -4.22 3.16 -6.68
CA LEU A 6 -5.10 2.82 -7.78
C LEU A 6 -6.27 1.99 -7.29
N LEU A 7 -7.41 2.19 -7.92
CA LEU A 7 -8.67 1.51 -7.58
C LEU A 7 -8.48 -0.02 -7.63
N ASN A 8 -9.04 -0.69 -6.63
CA ASN A 8 -9.04 -2.15 -6.50
C ASN A 8 -7.66 -2.80 -6.30
N GLN A 9 -6.66 -2.02 -5.95
CA GLN A 9 -5.36 -2.57 -5.58
C GLN A 9 -5.21 -2.65 -4.07
N ILE A 10 -4.56 -3.72 -3.61
CA ILE A 10 -4.26 -3.91 -2.19
C ILE A 10 -2.89 -3.31 -1.90
N THR A 11 -2.82 -2.46 -0.89
CA THR A 11 -1.59 -1.77 -0.50
C THR A 11 -1.01 -2.43 0.74
N THR A 12 0.25 -2.86 0.68
CA THR A 12 0.95 -3.36 1.86
C THR A 12 1.34 -2.20 2.76
N LEU A 13 1.03 -2.32 4.05
CA LEU A 13 1.40 -1.35 5.08
C LEU A 13 2.25 -2.05 6.13
N PHE A 14 3.47 -1.56 6.32
CA PHE A 14 4.40 -2.12 7.29
C PHE A 14 4.29 -1.40 8.63
N LEU A 15 4.03 -2.16 9.68
CA LEU A 15 3.80 -1.67 11.05
C LEU A 15 4.86 -2.21 12.01
N SER A 16 5.14 -1.43 13.05
CA SER A 16 6.03 -1.82 14.15
C SER A 16 5.31 -1.72 15.48
N LEU A 17 5.62 -2.62 16.41
CA LEU A 17 5.12 -2.57 17.79
C LEU A 17 5.47 -1.27 18.52
N ASN A 18 6.57 -0.65 18.11
CA ASN A 18 7.12 0.50 18.80
C ASN A 18 6.67 1.84 18.24
N LEU A 19 5.91 1.82 17.15
CA LEU A 19 5.53 3.04 16.44
C LEU A 19 4.04 3.09 16.14
N LEU A 20 3.50 4.29 16.25
CA LEU A 20 2.16 4.59 15.77
C LEU A 20 2.24 4.88 14.28
N THR A 21 1.37 4.26 13.50
CA THR A 21 1.21 4.55 12.07
C THR A 21 -0.09 5.29 11.86
N THR A 22 -0.06 6.38 11.10
CA THR A 22 -1.27 7.12 10.75
C THR A 22 -1.49 7.11 9.24
N LEU A 23 -2.75 6.87 8.87
CA LEU A 23 -3.24 6.99 7.50
C LEU A 23 -4.18 8.18 7.45
N THR A 24 -3.85 9.19 6.67
CA THR A 24 -4.71 10.38 6.49
C THR A 24 -5.29 10.37 5.09
N PHE A 25 -6.61 10.48 5.00
CA PHE A 25 -7.37 10.44 3.76
C PHE A 25 -7.87 11.83 3.38
N ASP A 26 -8.15 12.02 2.09
CA ASP A 26 -8.71 13.29 1.58
C ASP A 26 -10.18 13.48 1.93
N SER A 27 -10.86 12.42 2.34
CA SER A 27 -12.27 12.48 2.73
C SER A 27 -12.50 11.77 4.05
N GLU A 28 -13.65 12.00 4.66
CA GLU A 28 -14.00 11.44 5.96
C GLU A 28 -14.13 9.92 5.91
N ILE A 29 -13.56 9.27 6.89
CA ILE A 29 -13.70 7.84 7.13
C ILE A 29 -15.10 7.58 7.65
N GLN A 30 -15.84 6.72 6.97
CA GLN A 30 -17.17 6.29 7.39
C GLN A 30 -17.11 5.05 8.28
N SER A 31 -16.20 4.13 7.96
CA SER A 31 -15.99 2.91 8.73
C SER A 31 -14.67 2.27 8.37
N TYR A 32 -14.24 1.34 9.19
CA TYR A 32 -13.12 0.45 8.87
C TYR A 32 -13.39 -0.94 9.43
N LEU A 33 -12.83 -1.94 8.78
CA LEU A 33 -12.97 -3.34 9.18
C LEU A 33 -11.61 -4.00 9.16
N TYR A 34 -11.25 -4.63 10.28
CA TYR A 34 -10.03 -5.41 10.39
C TYR A 34 -10.36 -6.91 10.32
N GLY A 35 -9.61 -7.66 9.51
CA GLY A 35 -9.83 -9.08 9.32
C GLY A 35 -9.34 -9.98 10.46
N GLY A 36 -8.51 -9.44 11.35
CA GLY A 36 -7.97 -10.19 12.48
C GLY A 36 -8.74 -9.93 13.78
N SER A 37 -8.10 -10.28 14.89
CA SER A 37 -8.69 -10.13 16.23
C SER A 37 -8.45 -8.72 16.78
N PRO A 38 -9.42 -8.15 17.55
CA PRO A 38 -9.25 -6.85 18.20
C PRO A 38 -8.05 -6.80 19.16
N GLU A 39 -7.64 -7.92 19.71
CA GLU A 39 -6.50 -8.00 20.63
C GLU A 39 -5.17 -7.78 19.91
N GLU A 40 -5.11 -7.94 18.61
CA GLU A 40 -3.88 -7.80 17.82
C GLU A 40 -3.51 -6.37 17.52
N MET A 41 -4.51 -5.48 17.39
CA MET A 41 -4.33 -4.20 16.76
C MET A 41 -5.16 -3.11 17.41
N PHE A 42 -4.52 -1.98 17.69
CA PHE A 42 -5.21 -0.77 18.14
C PHE A 42 -5.54 0.08 16.91
N PHE A 43 -6.79 0.58 16.86
CA PHE A 43 -7.27 1.51 15.84
C PHE A 43 -7.96 2.70 16.51
N GLN A 44 -7.74 3.89 15.99
CA GLN A 44 -8.48 5.08 16.42
C GLN A 44 -8.64 6.05 15.27
N VAL A 45 -9.88 6.50 15.06
CA VAL A 45 -10.19 7.57 14.11
C VAL A 45 -10.05 8.91 14.79
N THR A 46 -9.39 9.87 14.15
CA THR A 46 -9.15 11.21 14.68
C THR A 46 -9.09 12.23 13.52
N ASN A 47 -8.70 13.47 13.83
CA ASN A 47 -8.50 14.53 12.84
C ASN A 47 -9.74 14.74 11.95
N ASN A 48 -10.88 15.05 12.59
CA ASN A 48 -12.16 15.24 11.92
C ASN A 48 -12.55 14.04 11.01
N HIS A 49 -12.34 12.83 11.52
CA HIS A 49 -12.62 11.57 10.83
C HIS A 49 -11.78 11.33 9.57
N ARG A 50 -10.65 12.01 9.41
CA ARG A 50 -9.80 11.84 8.21
C ARG A 50 -8.56 11.00 8.44
N THR A 51 -8.21 10.76 9.70
CA THR A 51 -7.00 10.01 10.04
C THR A 51 -7.37 8.75 10.82
N LEU A 52 -6.80 7.62 10.41
CA LEU A 52 -6.84 6.37 11.14
C LEU A 52 -5.46 6.12 11.75
N ALA A 53 -5.40 6.08 13.08
CA ALA A 53 -4.19 5.70 13.81
C ALA A 53 -4.20 4.20 14.04
N ILE A 54 -3.05 3.57 13.80
CA ILE A 54 -2.90 2.12 13.86
C ILE A 54 -1.65 1.78 14.66
N LYS A 55 -1.78 0.84 15.60
CA LYS A 55 -0.62 0.34 16.35
C LYS A 55 -0.82 -1.14 16.68
N PRO A 56 0.14 -2.02 16.35
CA PRO A 56 0.08 -3.40 16.79
C PRO A 56 0.16 -3.51 18.31
N LYS A 57 -0.60 -4.42 18.90
CA LYS A 57 -0.55 -4.75 20.33
C LYS A 57 0.31 -5.96 20.60
N LEU A 58 0.43 -6.87 19.62
CA LEU A 58 1.15 -8.13 19.73
C LEU A 58 2.04 -8.33 18.51
N GLU A 59 3.11 -9.09 18.68
CA GLU A 59 3.89 -9.59 17.54
C GLU A 59 3.11 -10.69 16.84
N GLY A 60 3.42 -10.90 15.56
CA GLY A 60 2.86 -12.00 14.78
C GLY A 60 2.40 -11.59 13.42
N SER A 61 1.58 -12.43 12.83
CA SER A 61 0.99 -12.19 11.53
C SER A 61 -0.28 -11.36 11.71
N PHE A 62 -0.36 -10.26 10.97
CA PHE A 62 -1.55 -9.41 10.97
C PHE A 62 -2.45 -9.78 9.79
N SER A 63 -3.65 -9.25 9.80
CA SER A 63 -4.64 -9.49 8.75
C SER A 63 -4.78 -8.25 7.86
N ASN A 64 -5.80 -8.26 7.02
CA ASN A 64 -6.10 -7.15 6.13
C ASN A 64 -7.00 -6.11 6.80
N LEU A 65 -7.03 -4.92 6.23
CA LEU A 65 -7.80 -3.78 6.69
C LEU A 65 -8.52 -3.16 5.51
N LEU A 66 -9.81 -2.93 5.66
CA LEU A 66 -10.60 -2.15 4.72
C LEU A 66 -10.97 -0.82 5.37
N VAL A 67 -10.66 0.29 4.71
CA VAL A 67 -11.09 1.63 5.13
C VAL A 67 -12.07 2.16 4.11
N ILE A 68 -13.25 2.55 4.57
CA ILE A 68 -14.31 3.11 3.74
C ILE A 68 -14.43 4.60 4.05
N THR A 69 -14.21 5.42 3.04
CA THR A 69 -14.35 6.87 3.14
C THR A 69 -15.51 7.33 2.25
N LYS A 70 -15.86 8.62 2.35
CA LYS A 70 -16.86 9.20 1.46
C LYS A 70 -16.51 9.10 -0.03
N LYS A 71 -15.20 9.07 -0.35
CA LYS A 71 -14.72 8.96 -1.74
C LYS A 71 -14.60 7.54 -2.26
N GLY A 72 -14.36 6.55 -1.39
CA GLY A 72 -14.15 5.20 -1.85
C GLY A 72 -13.58 4.27 -0.79
N LYS A 73 -13.17 3.10 -1.24
CA LYS A 73 -12.68 2.02 -0.41
C LYS A 73 -11.19 1.82 -0.65
N TYR A 74 -10.46 1.59 0.44
CA TYR A 74 -9.01 1.37 0.40
C TYR A 74 -8.68 0.09 1.15
N TYR A 75 -7.97 -0.81 0.48
CA TYR A 75 -7.62 -2.14 1.00
C TYR A 75 -6.15 -2.18 1.37
N PHE A 76 -5.86 -2.60 2.59
CA PHE A 76 -4.49 -2.73 3.08
C PHE A 76 -4.22 -4.15 3.55
N ASP A 77 -3.02 -4.61 3.28
CA ASP A 77 -2.47 -5.83 3.85
C ASP A 77 -1.46 -5.40 4.91
N LEU A 78 -1.76 -5.66 6.19
CA LEU A 78 -0.93 -5.21 7.29
C LEU A 78 0.16 -6.24 7.57
N LYS A 79 1.41 -5.80 7.60
CA LYS A 79 2.56 -6.66 7.86
C LYS A 79 3.45 -6.05 8.93
N HIS A 80 4.04 -6.90 9.75
CA HIS A 80 5.02 -6.48 10.74
C HIS A 80 6.37 -6.26 10.08
N SER A 81 7.02 -5.15 10.38
CA SER A 81 8.41 -4.90 9.99
C SER A 81 9.05 -3.91 10.95
N GLU A 82 10.16 -4.29 11.56
CA GLU A 82 10.97 -3.37 12.34
C GLU A 82 11.93 -2.57 11.45
N LYS A 83 12.15 -3.04 10.24
CA LYS A 83 12.95 -2.33 9.24
C LYS A 83 12.03 -1.50 8.35
N ASP A 84 12.23 -0.19 8.37
CA ASP A 84 11.47 0.77 7.57
C ASP A 84 9.94 0.63 7.70
N PRO A 85 9.38 0.63 8.93
CA PRO A 85 7.94 0.69 9.09
C PRO A 85 7.39 2.04 8.64
N HIS A 86 6.13 2.06 8.23
CA HIS A 86 5.46 3.30 7.88
C HIS A 86 5.02 4.05 9.14
N GLN A 87 5.07 5.37 9.11
CA GLN A 87 4.65 6.21 10.25
C GLN A 87 3.57 7.22 9.85
N PHE A 88 3.87 8.08 8.90
CA PHE A 88 2.96 9.14 8.47
C PHE A 88 2.63 8.93 7.00
N VAL A 89 1.42 8.49 6.71
CA VAL A 89 1.01 8.19 5.35
C VAL A 89 -0.20 9.02 4.97
N GLU A 90 -0.08 9.78 3.89
CA GLU A 90 -1.22 10.41 3.25
C GLU A 90 -1.68 9.49 2.11
N VAL A 91 -2.96 9.16 2.10
CA VAL A 91 -3.56 8.30 1.09
C VAL A 91 -4.36 9.16 0.11
N LYS A 92 -3.96 9.13 -1.14
CA LYS A 92 -4.63 9.86 -2.23
C LYS A 92 -4.96 8.91 -3.36
N ASP A 93 -5.90 9.30 -4.20
CA ASP A 93 -6.23 8.51 -5.37
C ASP A 93 -5.13 8.67 -6.41
N GLY A 94 -4.69 7.54 -6.97
CA GLY A 94 -3.77 7.51 -8.08
C GLY A 94 -4.52 7.56 -9.41
N MET A 95 -3.76 7.70 -10.49
CA MET A 95 -4.29 7.61 -11.84
C MET A 95 -3.20 7.09 -12.79
N MET A 96 -3.60 6.36 -13.80
CA MET A 96 -2.67 5.89 -14.82
C MET A 96 -2.17 7.06 -15.64
N ASN A 97 -0.85 7.32 -15.58
CA ASN A 97 -0.22 8.42 -16.30
C ASN A 97 0.35 7.93 -17.62
N HIS A 98 0.35 8.82 -18.63
CA HIS A 98 0.99 8.55 -19.92
C HIS A 98 2.42 9.07 -19.97
N ALA A 99 2.73 10.17 -19.25
CA ALA A 99 4.08 10.71 -19.14
C ALA A 99 4.83 9.97 -18.04
N LEU A 100 5.74 9.08 -18.43
CA LEU A 100 6.46 8.18 -17.54
C LEU A 100 7.97 8.36 -17.73
N THR A 101 8.72 8.27 -16.63
CA THR A 101 10.18 8.28 -16.65
C THR A 101 10.73 7.00 -16.01
N LYS A 102 11.88 6.56 -16.50
CA LYS A 102 12.52 5.33 -16.01
C LYS A 102 13.00 5.51 -14.56
N LYS A 103 12.62 4.58 -13.69
CA LYS A 103 13.03 4.56 -12.27
C LYS A 103 13.97 3.41 -11.97
N ILE A 104 13.63 2.20 -12.42
CA ILE A 104 14.42 0.98 -12.22
C ILE A 104 14.45 0.21 -13.53
N GLN A 105 15.61 -0.38 -13.84
CA GLN A 105 15.74 -1.30 -14.95
C GLN A 105 16.75 -2.39 -14.61
N ASN A 106 16.35 -3.64 -14.83
CA ASN A 106 17.25 -4.78 -14.72
C ASN A 106 16.82 -5.87 -15.72
N LYS A 107 17.40 -7.06 -15.61
CA LYS A 107 17.12 -8.17 -16.55
C LYS A 107 15.70 -8.73 -16.38
N GLU A 108 15.13 -8.62 -15.20
CA GLU A 108 13.84 -9.23 -14.88
C GLU A 108 12.67 -8.29 -15.11
N TYR A 109 12.86 -7.00 -14.85
CA TYR A 109 11.77 -6.03 -14.96
C TYR A 109 12.26 -4.60 -15.14
N GLU A 110 11.32 -3.72 -15.46
CA GLU A 110 11.53 -2.29 -15.54
C GLU A 110 10.36 -1.59 -14.84
N ILE A 111 10.65 -0.53 -14.10
CA ILE A 111 9.63 0.30 -13.46
C ILE A 111 9.77 1.71 -13.96
N LEU A 112 8.68 2.24 -14.52
CA LEU A 112 8.55 3.62 -14.98
C LEU A 112 7.68 4.37 -13.98
N GLU A 113 7.97 5.64 -13.76
CA GLU A 113 7.27 6.46 -12.77
C GLU A 113 6.56 7.63 -13.45
N GLY A 114 5.26 7.77 -13.16
CA GLY A 114 4.46 8.94 -13.47
C GLY A 114 4.23 9.77 -12.21
N ASP A 115 3.42 10.82 -12.33
CA ASP A 115 3.09 11.67 -11.18
C ASP A 115 2.23 10.95 -10.14
N HIS A 116 1.35 10.05 -10.57
CA HIS A 116 0.35 9.41 -9.71
C HIS A 116 0.22 7.90 -9.91
N SER A 117 1.21 7.29 -10.56
CA SER A 117 1.24 5.84 -10.78
C SER A 117 2.64 5.36 -11.14
N LEU A 118 2.81 4.04 -11.07
CA LEU A 118 3.98 3.33 -11.59
C LEU A 118 3.53 2.40 -12.71
N LEU A 119 4.37 2.19 -13.71
CA LEU A 119 4.19 1.14 -14.70
C LEU A 119 5.27 0.08 -14.51
N PHE A 120 4.85 -1.14 -14.22
CA PHE A 120 5.74 -2.30 -14.11
C PHE A 120 5.75 -3.05 -15.44
N ILE A 121 6.93 -3.31 -15.99
CA ILE A 121 7.12 -4.07 -17.22
C ILE A 121 7.88 -5.34 -16.88
N ASN A 122 7.25 -6.48 -17.20
CA ASN A 122 7.85 -7.79 -16.97
C ASN A 122 8.74 -8.17 -18.16
N HIS A 123 10.02 -8.39 -17.90
CA HIS A 123 10.99 -8.84 -18.93
C HIS A 123 11.23 -10.34 -18.92
N LYS A 124 10.62 -11.06 -17.98
CA LYS A 124 10.66 -12.52 -17.97
C LYS A 124 9.70 -13.08 -18.99
N GLY A 125 10.02 -14.25 -19.53
CA GLY A 125 9.13 -14.94 -20.44
C GLY A 125 7.94 -15.63 -19.77
N ALA A 126 7.81 -15.50 -18.46
CA ALA A 126 6.76 -16.12 -17.67
C ALA A 126 6.07 -15.07 -16.79
N GLU A 127 4.85 -15.37 -16.38
CA GLU A 127 4.05 -14.54 -15.48
C GLU A 127 4.74 -14.38 -14.12
N VAL A 128 4.70 -13.19 -13.56
CA VAL A 128 5.27 -12.87 -12.23
C VAL A 128 4.20 -12.31 -11.31
N LEU A 129 4.44 -12.41 -10.01
CA LEU A 129 3.54 -11.90 -8.98
C LEU A 129 4.06 -10.57 -8.44
N VAL A 130 3.25 -9.51 -8.55
CA VAL A 130 3.58 -8.17 -8.06
C VAL A 130 2.38 -7.64 -7.27
N ASN A 131 2.59 -7.33 -6.00
CA ASN A 131 1.54 -6.85 -5.09
C ASN A 131 0.27 -7.72 -5.14
N GLY A 132 0.45 -9.05 -5.20
CA GLY A 132 -0.66 -9.98 -5.27
C GLY A 132 -1.32 -10.11 -6.63
N MET A 133 -0.86 -9.38 -7.63
CA MET A 133 -1.39 -9.44 -9.00
C MET A 133 -0.45 -10.22 -9.92
N LYS A 134 -1.03 -11.04 -10.78
CA LYS A 134 -0.27 -11.77 -11.80
C LYS A 134 -0.02 -10.84 -12.98
N VAL A 135 1.24 -10.60 -13.30
CA VAL A 135 1.63 -9.71 -14.39
C VAL A 135 2.30 -10.52 -15.49
N LYS A 136 1.71 -10.51 -16.67
CA LYS A 136 2.24 -11.22 -17.85
C LYS A 136 3.20 -10.32 -18.64
N ALA A 137 2.75 -9.14 -19.05
CA ALA A 137 3.53 -8.20 -19.83
C ALA A 137 3.81 -6.91 -19.07
N ARG A 138 2.77 -6.19 -18.72
CA ARG A 138 2.86 -4.93 -17.98
C ARG A 138 1.58 -4.66 -17.20
N GLU A 139 1.72 -3.86 -16.13
CA GLU A 139 0.59 -3.44 -15.31
C GLU A 139 0.91 -2.14 -14.59
N TYR A 140 -0.09 -1.29 -14.42
CA TYR A 140 0.02 -0.11 -13.58
C TYR A 140 -0.14 -0.48 -12.12
N PHE A 141 0.67 0.18 -11.27
CA PHE A 141 0.59 0.04 -9.81
C PHE A 141 0.49 1.40 -9.14
N SER A 142 0.00 1.38 -7.93
CA SER A 142 -0.03 2.55 -7.05
C SER A 142 1.39 3.08 -6.85
N LYS A 143 1.53 4.41 -6.70
CA LYS A 143 2.81 5.07 -6.49
C LYS A 143 3.02 5.40 -5.02
N GLY A 144 4.26 5.29 -4.56
CA GLY A 144 4.63 5.57 -3.17
C GLY A 144 4.41 4.40 -2.23
N VAL A 145 3.72 3.37 -2.70
CA VAL A 145 3.44 2.16 -1.92
C VAL A 145 4.59 1.17 -2.02
N PRO A 146 4.70 0.22 -1.07
CA PRO A 146 5.63 -0.89 -1.23
C PRO A 146 5.30 -1.70 -2.48
N ILE A 147 6.33 -2.02 -3.27
CA ILE A 147 6.22 -2.96 -4.39
C ILE A 147 6.87 -4.26 -3.97
N ILE A 148 6.06 -5.31 -3.96
CA ILE A 148 6.47 -6.66 -3.56
C ILE A 148 6.52 -7.52 -4.82
N TYR A 149 7.73 -7.79 -5.30
CA TYR A 149 7.99 -8.58 -6.49
C TYR A 149 8.41 -9.98 -6.09
N GLU A 150 7.61 -10.98 -6.49
CA GLU A 150 7.89 -12.38 -6.17
C GLU A 150 8.21 -12.58 -4.68
N GLY A 151 7.41 -11.96 -3.81
CA GLY A 151 7.56 -12.03 -2.36
C GLY A 151 8.62 -11.11 -1.75
N LYS A 152 9.35 -10.34 -2.57
CA LYS A 152 10.44 -9.49 -2.12
C LYS A 152 10.08 -8.01 -2.24
N ARG A 153 10.31 -7.25 -1.17
CA ARG A 153 10.11 -5.79 -1.18
C ARG A 153 11.21 -5.12 -2.00
N ILE A 154 10.86 -4.55 -3.16
CA ILE A 154 11.81 -3.91 -4.07
C ILE A 154 11.72 -2.39 -4.07
N LEU A 155 10.59 -1.82 -3.61
CA LEU A 155 10.39 -0.37 -3.42
C LEU A 155 9.62 -0.14 -2.12
N ASN A 156 9.96 1.01 -1.49
CA ASN A 156 9.28 1.52 -0.29
C ASN A 156 9.02 0.47 0.78
#